data_6b15da3b086ad3c514d99e165050257e
#
_entry.id   6b15da3b086ad3c514d99e165050257e
#
_cell.length_a   1.000
_cell.length_b   1.000
_cell.length_c   1.000
_cell.angle_alpha   90.00
_cell.angle_beta   90.00
_cell.angle_gamma   90.00
#
_symmetry.space_group_name_H-M   'P 1'
#
loop_
_entity.id
_entity.type
_entity.pdbx_description
1 polymer ?
#
loop_
_entity_poly.entity_id
_entity_poly.type
_entity_poly.pdbx_seq_one_letter_code
_entity_poly.pdbx_strand_id
1 'polypeptide(L)'
;WFGMDDFAPKVRHAYMNAVSKLYRDCFCRKIGDWCRAHGVMYIGHIIEDMNSHARLGCSAGHYFRSLDGQDMSGMDIVLHQVMPGMESIIHTSSCAGNNSDGEFYNYILAKLASSMAHLKPEMKGRAMCEVFGAYGWAESATFMKWLIDFLLVRGVNNFVPHAFSPIYPNPDCPPHFGAEGHDPQFEGFKTLMRYTNK
;
A
#
# COMPACT_ATOMS: atom_id res chain seq x y z
N TRP A 1 -5.25 2.30 27.83
CA TRP A 1 -5.72 1.11 27.09
C TRP A 1 -5.23 -0.24 27.68
N PHE A 2 -4.47 -0.24 28.76
CA PHE A 2 -3.80 -1.42 29.30
C PHE A 2 -4.50 -2.04 30.52
N GLY A 3 -5.79 -1.74 30.73
CA GLY A 3 -6.58 -2.41 31.76
C GLY A 3 -6.60 -3.91 31.53
N MET A 4 -6.41 -4.67 32.60
CA MET A 4 -6.35 -6.15 32.60
C MET A 4 -7.66 -6.79 33.02
N ASP A 5 -8.69 -5.99 33.28
CA ASP A 5 -10.03 -6.47 33.65
C ASP A 5 -10.86 -6.90 32.43
N ASP A 6 -11.92 -7.65 32.64
CA ASP A 6 -12.83 -8.14 31.59
C ASP A 6 -13.56 -7.02 30.83
N PHE A 7 -13.53 -5.80 31.33
CA PHE A 7 -14.19 -4.65 30.73
C PHE A 7 -13.31 -3.96 29.68
N ALA A 8 -12.00 -3.94 29.85
CA ALA A 8 -11.06 -3.26 28.97
C ALA A 8 -11.12 -3.74 27.49
N PRO A 9 -11.23 -5.04 27.16
CA PRO A 9 -11.40 -5.49 25.77
C PRO A 9 -12.66 -4.95 25.12
N LYS A 10 -13.76 -4.86 25.84
CA LYS A 10 -15.04 -4.32 25.34
C LYS A 10 -14.93 -2.83 25.04
N VAL A 11 -14.27 -2.08 25.89
CA VAL A 11 -14.02 -0.64 25.69
C VAL A 11 -13.12 -0.41 24.48
N ARG A 12 -12.02 -1.16 24.35
CA ARG A 12 -11.13 -1.09 23.18
C ARG A 12 -11.88 -1.38 21.88
N HIS A 13 -12.66 -2.44 21.85
CA HIS A 13 -13.47 -2.79 20.68
C HIS A 13 -14.48 -1.68 20.34
N ALA A 14 -15.24 -1.19 21.33
CA ALA A 14 -16.22 -0.12 21.12
C ALA A 14 -15.59 1.16 20.58
N TYR A 15 -14.44 1.56 21.16
CA TYR A 15 -13.68 2.72 20.72
C TYR A 15 -13.18 2.56 19.28
N MET A 16 -12.47 1.48 18.95
CA MET A 16 -11.96 1.28 17.61
C MET A 16 -13.05 1.09 16.56
N ASN A 17 -14.18 0.50 16.95
CA ASN A 17 -15.36 0.45 16.11
C ASN A 17 -15.91 1.85 15.80
N ALA A 18 -15.97 2.73 16.79
CA ALA A 18 -16.37 4.12 16.60
C ALA A 18 -15.36 4.90 15.73
N VAL A 19 -14.06 4.80 16.03
CA VAL A 19 -12.98 5.45 15.26
C VAL A 19 -13.04 5.05 13.80
N SER A 20 -13.09 3.75 13.49
CA SER A 20 -13.10 3.27 12.10
C SER A 20 -14.36 3.67 11.34
N LYS A 21 -15.52 3.77 12.00
CA LYS A 21 -16.75 4.29 11.40
C LYS A 21 -16.65 5.79 11.12
N LEU A 22 -16.16 6.57 12.08
CA LEU A 22 -15.99 8.02 11.90
C LEU A 22 -14.98 8.33 10.79
N TYR A 23 -13.86 7.61 10.73
CA TYR A 23 -12.88 7.76 9.65
C TYR A 23 -13.53 7.50 8.28
N ARG A 24 -14.27 6.41 8.15
CA ARG A 24 -15.02 6.11 6.92
C ARG A 24 -15.99 7.24 6.55
N ASP A 25 -16.88 7.61 7.50
CA ASP A 25 -18.04 8.46 7.19
C ASP A 25 -17.66 9.95 7.12
N CYS A 26 -16.71 10.39 7.96
CA CYS A 26 -16.33 11.80 8.05
C CYS A 26 -15.11 12.17 7.19
N PHE A 27 -14.36 11.21 6.69
CA PHE A 27 -13.18 11.45 5.87
C PHE A 27 -13.30 10.74 4.52
N CYS A 28 -13.18 9.42 4.46
CA CYS A 28 -13.06 8.69 3.20
C CYS A 28 -14.24 8.91 2.27
N ARG A 29 -15.48 8.74 2.76
CA ARG A 29 -16.68 8.91 1.95
C ARG A 29 -16.87 10.36 1.50
N LYS A 30 -16.63 11.34 2.37
CA LYS A 30 -16.76 12.75 2.01
C LYS A 30 -15.81 13.17 0.90
N ILE A 31 -14.55 12.71 0.96
CA ILE A 31 -13.56 12.98 -0.10
C ILE A 31 -13.99 12.27 -1.38
N GLY A 32 -14.36 10.99 -1.29
CA GLY A 32 -14.81 10.22 -2.45
C GLY A 32 -16.04 10.82 -3.13
N ASP A 33 -17.03 11.25 -2.36
CA ASP A 33 -18.23 11.90 -2.89
C ASP A 33 -17.90 13.24 -3.59
N TRP A 34 -17.01 14.02 -2.98
CA TRP A 34 -16.53 15.25 -3.59
C TRP A 34 -15.78 14.99 -4.90
N CYS A 35 -14.85 14.03 -4.91
CA CYS A 35 -14.09 13.65 -6.10
C CYS A 35 -15.03 13.23 -7.25
N ARG A 36 -15.97 12.34 -6.97
CA ARG A 36 -16.95 11.87 -7.96
C ARG A 36 -17.83 13.00 -8.49
N ALA A 37 -18.24 13.93 -7.63
CA ALA A 37 -19.00 15.10 -8.04
C ALA A 37 -18.20 16.04 -8.97
N HIS A 38 -16.85 15.95 -8.95
CA HIS A 38 -15.96 16.73 -9.80
C HIS A 38 -15.35 15.91 -10.95
N GLY A 39 -15.83 14.70 -11.19
CA GLY A 39 -15.38 13.85 -12.30
C GLY A 39 -13.97 13.29 -12.15
N VAL A 40 -13.44 13.18 -10.92
CA VAL A 40 -12.13 12.60 -10.62
C VAL A 40 -12.26 11.39 -9.70
N MET A 41 -11.34 10.44 -9.82
CA MET A 41 -11.30 9.27 -8.94
C MET A 41 -10.54 9.59 -7.65
N TYR A 42 -11.04 9.07 -6.54
CA TYR A 42 -10.33 9.04 -5.27
C TYR A 42 -9.65 7.68 -5.12
N ILE A 43 -8.33 7.68 -5.08
CA ILE A 43 -7.51 6.47 -4.89
C ILE A 43 -6.47 6.72 -3.81
N GLY A 44 -5.93 5.65 -3.25
CA GLY A 44 -4.87 5.69 -2.24
C GLY A 44 -4.88 4.44 -1.38
N HIS A 45 -4.08 4.46 -0.36
CA HIS A 45 -3.98 3.40 0.63
C HIS A 45 -3.98 3.98 2.04
N ILE A 46 -3.97 3.14 3.05
CA ILE A 46 -3.74 3.51 4.44
C ILE A 46 -2.33 3.07 4.85
N ILE A 47 -1.82 3.60 5.95
CA ILE A 47 -0.44 3.37 6.37
C ILE A 47 -0.20 1.91 6.72
N GLU A 48 0.64 1.23 5.95
CA GLU A 48 1.09 -0.15 6.13
C GLU A 48 2.50 -0.24 6.72
N ASP A 49 3.27 0.82 6.65
CA ASP A 49 4.72 0.89 6.89
C ASP A 49 5.17 0.23 8.20
N MET A 50 4.28 0.13 9.17
CA MET A 50 4.59 -0.42 10.49
C MET A 50 3.75 -1.65 10.83
N ASN A 51 3.35 -2.44 9.85
CA ASN A 51 2.39 -3.55 10.01
C ASN A 51 1.07 -3.10 10.64
N SER A 52 0.61 -1.89 10.32
CA SER A 52 -0.57 -1.29 10.97
C SER A 52 -1.83 -2.13 10.82
N HIS A 53 -1.95 -2.85 9.70
CA HIS A 53 -3.09 -3.75 9.45
C HIS A 53 -3.01 -5.05 10.25
N ALA A 54 -1.81 -5.49 10.62
CA ALA A 54 -1.61 -6.66 11.48
C ALA A 54 -1.80 -6.32 12.98
N ARG A 55 -1.88 -5.04 13.31
CA ARG A 55 -2.01 -4.55 14.69
C ARG A 55 -3.41 -4.00 14.93
N LEU A 56 -4.25 -4.80 15.55
CA LEU A 56 -5.56 -4.34 15.99
C LEU A 56 -5.43 -3.14 16.95
N GLY A 57 -6.18 -2.09 16.67
CA GLY A 57 -6.18 -0.87 17.47
C GLY A 57 -5.19 0.19 17.04
N CYS A 58 -4.54 0.02 15.90
CA CYS A 58 -3.66 1.02 15.29
C CYS A 58 -4.32 1.68 14.07
N SER A 59 -3.77 2.84 13.67
CA SER A 59 -4.16 3.57 12.46
C SER A 59 -5.68 3.76 12.35
N ALA A 60 -6.25 3.60 11.18
CA ALA A 60 -7.68 3.73 10.91
C ALA A 60 -8.52 2.54 11.42
N GLY A 61 -7.89 1.52 11.97
CA GLY A 61 -8.51 0.43 12.73
C GLY A 61 -9.22 -0.65 11.94
N HIS A 62 -9.41 -0.49 10.63
CA HIS A 62 -10.15 -1.46 9.83
C HIS A 62 -9.95 -1.22 8.33
N TYR A 63 -9.23 -2.11 7.65
CA TYR A 63 -8.88 -1.98 6.23
C TYR A 63 -10.08 -1.63 5.34
N PHE A 64 -11.13 -2.45 5.34
CA PHE A 64 -12.28 -2.27 4.45
C PHE A 64 -13.07 -0.98 4.70
N ARG A 65 -13.15 -0.53 5.96
CA ARG A 65 -13.81 0.73 6.28
C ARG A 65 -12.97 1.92 5.88
N SER A 66 -11.67 1.82 6.04
CA SER A 66 -10.73 2.93 5.77
C SER A 66 -10.63 3.29 4.31
N LEU A 67 -10.95 2.36 3.41
CA LEU A 67 -10.97 2.58 1.97
C LEU A 67 -12.39 2.69 1.39
N ASP A 68 -13.43 2.67 2.25
CA ASP A 68 -14.82 2.70 1.83
C ASP A 68 -15.26 4.13 1.42
N GLY A 69 -15.02 4.49 0.22
CA GLY A 69 -15.23 5.82 -0.38
C GLY A 69 -14.30 6.02 -1.56
N GLN A 70 -13.29 5.14 -1.68
CA GLN A 70 -12.36 5.16 -2.79
C GLN A 70 -12.92 4.43 -4.02
N ASP A 71 -12.41 4.80 -5.19
CA ASP A 71 -12.78 4.23 -6.48
C ASP A 71 -11.88 3.05 -6.90
N MET A 72 -10.81 2.81 -6.16
CA MET A 72 -9.98 1.61 -6.18
C MET A 72 -9.65 1.21 -4.75
N SER A 73 -9.48 -0.06 -4.47
CA SER A 73 -8.83 -0.44 -3.23
C SER A 73 -7.33 -0.18 -3.33
N GLY A 74 -6.66 0.05 -2.21
CA GLY A 74 -5.25 0.42 -2.23
C GLY A 74 -4.41 -0.23 -1.15
N MET A 75 -3.15 -0.39 -1.47
CA MET A 75 -2.09 -0.85 -0.58
C MET A 75 -0.75 -0.25 -1.00
N ASP A 76 0.28 -0.38 -0.18
CA ASP A 76 1.64 -0.15 -0.62
C ASP A 76 2.55 -1.35 -0.37
N ILE A 77 3.61 -1.45 -1.15
CA ILE A 77 4.75 -2.34 -0.93
C ILE A 77 6.02 -1.52 -1.13
N VAL A 78 6.56 -1.09 -0.04
CA VAL A 78 7.73 -0.21 0.08
C VAL A 78 8.67 -0.73 1.17
N LEU A 79 9.82 -0.08 1.40
CA LEU A 79 10.63 -0.31 2.58
C LEU A 79 11.13 -1.76 2.75
N HIS A 80 11.35 -2.52 1.69
CA HIS A 80 11.71 -3.95 1.74
C HIS A 80 10.65 -4.85 2.41
N GLN A 81 9.38 -4.46 2.41
CA GLN A 81 8.28 -5.23 3.03
C GLN A 81 8.08 -6.60 2.38
N VAL A 82 8.32 -6.70 1.07
CA VAL A 82 8.27 -7.95 0.32
C VAL A 82 9.63 -8.22 -0.31
N MET A 83 10.26 -9.30 0.13
CA MET A 83 11.58 -9.72 -0.34
C MET A 83 11.59 -11.23 -0.59
N PRO A 84 12.18 -11.72 -1.69
CA PRO A 84 12.34 -13.16 -1.92
C PRO A 84 13.07 -13.86 -0.77
N GLY A 85 12.50 -14.95 -0.26
CA GLY A 85 13.05 -15.72 0.85
C GLY A 85 12.74 -15.16 2.24
N MET A 86 11.97 -14.07 2.33
CA MET A 86 11.59 -13.45 3.61
C MET A 86 10.10 -13.69 3.96
N GLU A 87 9.44 -14.62 3.27
CA GLU A 87 7.99 -14.79 3.30
C GLU A 87 7.44 -15.21 4.68
N SER A 88 8.24 -15.87 5.49
CA SER A 88 7.80 -16.42 6.78
C SER A 88 8.58 -15.88 7.97
N ILE A 89 9.29 -14.80 7.79
CA ILE A 89 10.11 -14.21 8.87
C ILE A 89 9.75 -12.75 9.13
N ILE A 90 9.96 -12.33 10.35
CA ILE A 90 9.95 -10.91 10.71
C ILE A 90 11.34 -10.36 10.44
N HIS A 91 11.44 -9.34 9.61
CA HIS A 91 12.70 -8.71 9.25
C HIS A 91 12.65 -7.20 9.45
N THR A 92 13.81 -6.57 9.59
CA THR A 92 13.90 -5.13 9.79
C THR A 92 13.69 -4.40 8.46
N SER A 93 12.76 -3.46 8.44
CA SER A 93 12.56 -2.53 7.33
C SER A 93 13.70 -1.51 7.26
N SER A 94 14.07 -1.11 6.05
CA SER A 94 15.29 -0.31 5.78
C SER A 94 15.27 1.12 6.32
N CYS A 95 14.11 1.73 6.52
CA CYS A 95 14.04 3.18 6.78
C CYS A 95 13.67 3.60 8.19
N ALA A 96 13.14 2.73 9.03
CA ALA A 96 12.56 3.17 10.30
C ALA A 96 12.88 2.28 11.50
N GLY A 97 13.77 1.32 11.37
CA GLY A 97 14.05 0.34 12.44
C GLY A 97 12.82 -0.50 12.82
N ASN A 98 11.78 -0.48 12.00
CA ASN A 98 10.55 -1.22 12.21
C ASN A 98 10.64 -2.61 11.61
N ASN A 99 10.00 -3.56 12.26
CA ASN A 99 9.92 -4.91 11.77
C ASN A 99 8.77 -5.06 10.77
N SER A 100 9.07 -5.64 9.61
CA SER A 100 8.09 -6.10 8.64
C SER A 100 7.71 -7.55 8.92
N ASP A 101 6.41 -7.82 8.94
CA ASP A 101 5.87 -9.17 9.07
C ASP A 101 5.76 -9.81 7.68
N GLY A 102 6.68 -10.71 7.36
CA GLY A 102 6.74 -11.36 6.05
C GLY A 102 5.45 -12.09 5.69
N GLU A 103 4.82 -12.78 6.63
CA GLU A 103 3.56 -13.49 6.37
C GLU A 103 2.43 -12.52 5.99
N PHE A 104 2.32 -11.41 6.72
CA PHE A 104 1.31 -10.39 6.43
C PHE A 104 1.48 -9.79 5.03
N TYR A 105 2.68 -9.32 4.70
CA TYR A 105 2.93 -8.66 3.42
C TYR A 105 2.89 -9.63 2.23
N ASN A 106 3.38 -10.86 2.39
CA ASN A 106 3.42 -11.81 1.28
C ASN A 106 2.07 -12.52 1.03
N TYR A 107 1.28 -12.78 2.08
CA TYR A 107 0.09 -13.64 1.93
C TYR A 107 -1.24 -12.93 2.19
N ILE A 108 -1.24 -11.83 2.96
CA ILE A 108 -2.50 -11.23 3.43
C ILE A 108 -2.79 -9.91 2.71
N LEU A 109 -1.86 -8.95 2.70
CA LEU A 109 -2.15 -7.56 2.29
C LEU A 109 -2.71 -7.45 0.87
N ALA A 110 -2.06 -8.06 -0.12
CA ALA A 110 -2.55 -8.03 -1.51
C ALA A 110 -3.93 -8.69 -1.67
N LYS A 111 -4.25 -9.70 -0.83
CA LYS A 111 -5.57 -10.32 -0.82
C LYS A 111 -6.64 -9.44 -0.18
N LEU A 112 -6.30 -8.64 0.81
CA LEU A 112 -7.23 -7.62 1.34
C LEU A 112 -7.59 -6.62 0.25
N ALA A 113 -6.59 -6.10 -0.49
CA ALA A 113 -6.80 -5.17 -1.57
C ALA A 113 -7.65 -5.76 -2.70
N SER A 114 -7.28 -6.92 -3.20
CA SER A 114 -8.00 -7.64 -4.25
C SER A 114 -9.43 -7.99 -3.82
N SER A 115 -9.63 -8.49 -2.61
CA SER A 115 -10.96 -8.82 -2.09
C SER A 115 -11.86 -7.60 -2.02
N MET A 116 -11.36 -6.48 -1.50
CA MET A 116 -12.13 -5.25 -1.43
C MET A 116 -12.53 -4.74 -2.81
N ALA A 117 -11.61 -4.78 -3.78
CA ALA A 117 -11.86 -4.36 -5.15
C ALA A 117 -13.01 -5.13 -5.81
N HIS A 118 -13.20 -6.39 -5.44
CA HIS A 118 -14.29 -7.24 -5.96
C HIS A 118 -15.58 -7.15 -5.13
N LEU A 119 -15.46 -6.90 -3.83
CA LEU A 119 -16.63 -6.77 -2.94
C LEU A 119 -17.36 -5.43 -3.11
N LYS A 120 -16.69 -4.42 -3.64
CA LYS A 120 -17.23 -3.08 -3.84
C LYS A 120 -17.49 -2.83 -5.33
N PRO A 121 -18.76 -2.81 -5.79
CA PRO A 121 -19.10 -2.63 -7.20
C PRO A 121 -18.51 -1.37 -7.83
N GLU A 122 -18.42 -0.27 -7.08
CA GLU A 122 -17.83 0.99 -7.53
C GLU A 122 -16.34 0.89 -7.87
N MET A 123 -15.62 -0.03 -7.24
CA MET A 123 -14.19 -0.26 -7.50
C MET A 123 -13.94 -1.06 -8.78
N LYS A 124 -14.93 -1.81 -9.27
CA LYS A 124 -14.89 -2.54 -10.55
C LYS A 124 -13.68 -3.50 -10.65
N GLY A 125 -13.29 -4.16 -9.57
CA GLY A 125 -12.14 -5.05 -9.52
C GLY A 125 -10.78 -4.35 -9.57
N ARG A 126 -10.71 -3.02 -9.40
CA ARG A 126 -9.46 -2.25 -9.45
C ARG A 126 -8.81 -2.22 -8.08
N ALA A 127 -7.63 -2.83 -7.99
CA ALA A 127 -6.76 -2.80 -6.82
C ALA A 127 -5.44 -2.14 -7.20
N MET A 128 -5.06 -1.07 -6.49
CA MET A 128 -3.82 -0.36 -6.73
C MET A 128 -2.77 -0.70 -5.67
N CYS A 129 -1.50 -0.60 -6.05
CA CYS A 129 -0.37 -0.64 -5.14
C CYS A 129 0.57 0.54 -5.41
N GLU A 130 0.91 1.31 -4.38
CA GLU A 130 2.13 2.11 -4.39
C GLU A 130 3.30 1.15 -4.27
N VAL A 131 4.29 1.26 -5.16
CA VAL A 131 5.30 0.22 -5.33
C VAL A 131 6.68 0.79 -5.59
N PHE A 132 7.73 0.07 -5.17
CA PHE A 132 9.16 0.37 -5.32
C PHE A 132 9.76 1.31 -4.27
N GLY A 133 8.96 2.07 -3.55
CA GLY A 133 9.46 3.11 -2.63
C GLY A 133 10.44 2.56 -1.59
N ALA A 134 11.55 3.28 -1.42
CA ALA A 134 12.56 3.03 -0.39
C ALA A 134 13.22 1.64 -0.40
N TYR A 135 13.25 0.97 -1.55
CA TYR A 135 14.08 -0.23 -1.76
C TYR A 135 15.55 0.10 -2.05
N GLY A 136 15.86 1.37 -2.27
CA GLY A 136 17.20 1.86 -2.54
C GLY A 136 17.61 1.78 -4.02
N TRP A 137 18.74 2.39 -4.36
CA TRP A 137 19.26 2.43 -5.74
C TRP A 137 19.71 1.06 -6.26
N ALA A 138 19.84 0.05 -5.38
CA ALA A 138 20.14 -1.32 -5.77
C ALA A 138 18.91 -2.09 -6.30
N GLU A 139 17.72 -1.52 -6.23
CA GLU A 139 16.51 -2.13 -6.78
C GLU A 139 16.60 -2.19 -8.31
N SER A 140 16.90 -3.37 -8.82
CA SER A 140 17.05 -3.59 -10.26
C SER A 140 15.71 -3.70 -10.97
N ALA A 141 15.69 -3.43 -12.29
CA ALA A 141 14.51 -3.66 -13.13
C ALA A 141 14.02 -5.14 -13.09
N THR A 142 14.92 -6.08 -12.87
CA THR A 142 14.57 -7.50 -12.67
C THR A 142 13.78 -7.70 -11.38
N PHE A 143 14.20 -7.07 -10.30
CA PHE A 143 13.46 -7.14 -9.03
C PHE A 143 12.12 -6.42 -9.13
N MET A 144 12.08 -5.23 -9.73
CA MET A 144 10.82 -4.51 -9.98
C MET A 144 9.84 -5.35 -10.79
N LYS A 145 10.33 -6.03 -11.84
CA LYS A 145 9.50 -6.96 -12.62
C LYS A 145 8.96 -8.11 -11.77
N TRP A 146 9.82 -8.74 -10.97
CA TRP A 146 9.39 -9.80 -10.05
C TRP A 146 8.30 -9.31 -9.09
N LEU A 147 8.45 -8.10 -8.53
CA LEU A 147 7.47 -7.52 -7.62
C LEU A 147 6.13 -7.22 -8.31
N ILE A 148 6.16 -6.71 -9.54
CA ILE A 148 4.95 -6.51 -10.36
C ILE A 148 4.25 -7.85 -10.60
N ASP A 149 4.97 -8.87 -11.06
CA ASP A 149 4.42 -10.20 -11.32
C ASP A 149 3.83 -10.81 -10.03
N PHE A 150 4.53 -10.67 -8.91
CA PHE A 150 4.06 -11.08 -7.59
C PHE A 150 2.71 -10.45 -7.23
N LEU A 151 2.54 -9.17 -7.50
CA LEU A 151 1.32 -8.42 -7.23
C LEU A 151 0.19 -8.76 -8.21
N LEU A 152 0.49 -8.86 -9.50
CA LEU A 152 -0.48 -9.22 -10.55
C LEU A 152 -1.15 -10.56 -10.27
N VAL A 153 -0.39 -11.59 -9.93
CA VAL A 153 -0.95 -12.93 -9.62
C VAL A 153 -1.79 -12.95 -8.34
N ARG A 154 -1.72 -11.90 -7.54
CA ARG A 154 -2.53 -11.71 -6.32
C ARG A 154 -3.74 -10.82 -6.55
N GLY A 155 -3.92 -10.31 -7.78
CA GLY A 155 -5.08 -9.52 -8.20
C GLY A 155 -4.92 -8.01 -8.02
N VAL A 156 -3.72 -7.52 -7.78
CA VAL A 156 -3.39 -6.09 -7.87
C VAL A 156 -3.13 -5.78 -9.35
N ASN A 157 -3.81 -4.78 -9.91
CA ASN A 157 -3.82 -4.52 -11.36
C ASN A 157 -3.66 -3.04 -11.72
N ASN A 158 -3.34 -2.19 -10.74
CA ASN A 158 -2.98 -0.79 -10.94
C ASN A 158 -1.73 -0.48 -10.10
N PHE A 159 -0.74 0.20 -10.69
CA PHE A 159 0.52 0.47 -10.03
C PHE A 159 0.81 1.97 -10.02
N VAL A 160 1.22 2.47 -8.85
CA VAL A 160 1.68 3.83 -8.65
C VAL A 160 3.16 3.75 -8.23
N PRO A 161 4.09 3.92 -9.18
CA PRO A 161 5.51 3.81 -8.85
C PRO A 161 5.97 4.94 -7.94
N HIS A 162 6.64 4.63 -6.86
CA HIS A 162 7.33 5.57 -6.00
C HIS A 162 8.83 5.59 -6.36
N ALA A 163 9.40 6.71 -6.80
CA ALA A 163 8.66 7.91 -7.10
C ALA A 163 9.34 8.63 -8.28
N PHE A 164 8.63 9.59 -8.82
CA PHE A 164 9.20 10.47 -9.84
C PHE A 164 9.88 11.67 -9.17
N SER A 165 11.10 11.99 -9.63
CA SER A 165 11.84 13.18 -9.21
C SER A 165 12.50 13.85 -10.41
N PRO A 166 12.43 15.20 -10.52
CA PRO A 166 13.16 15.92 -11.54
C PRO A 166 14.66 16.05 -11.23
N ILE A 167 15.08 15.63 -10.03
CA ILE A 167 16.47 15.76 -9.55
C ILE A 167 17.08 14.37 -9.44
N TYR A 168 18.29 14.21 -9.98
CA TYR A 168 19.08 13.00 -9.84
C TYR A 168 20.54 13.34 -9.44
N PRO A 169 21.15 12.63 -8.50
CA PRO A 169 20.50 11.68 -7.56
C PRO A 169 19.68 12.43 -6.51
N ASN A 170 18.52 11.87 -6.16
CA ASN A 170 17.74 12.32 -5.00
C ASN A 170 17.96 11.33 -3.85
N PRO A 171 18.46 11.76 -2.68
CA PRO A 171 18.75 10.86 -1.57
C PRO A 171 17.51 10.41 -0.78
N ASP A 172 16.37 11.05 -0.98
CA ASP A 172 15.14 10.78 -0.23
C ASP A 172 14.43 9.53 -0.75
N CYS A 173 14.45 8.47 0.05
CA CYS A 173 13.72 7.21 -0.18
C CYS A 173 13.81 6.66 -1.62
N PRO A 174 15.01 6.46 -2.21
CA PRO A 174 15.16 5.93 -3.57
C PRO A 174 14.53 4.53 -3.72
N PRO A 175 14.22 4.07 -4.98
CA PRO A 175 14.62 4.66 -6.25
C PRO A 175 13.73 5.82 -6.69
N HIS A 176 14.27 6.66 -7.61
CA HIS A 176 13.53 7.75 -8.24
C HIS A 176 13.62 7.64 -9.75
N PHE A 177 12.53 7.98 -10.44
CA PHE A 177 12.39 7.88 -11.88
C PHE A 177 12.07 9.27 -12.47
N GLY A 178 12.29 9.45 -13.77
CA GLY A 178 11.83 10.63 -14.48
C GLY A 178 12.90 11.63 -14.93
N ALA A 179 14.16 11.44 -14.52
CA ALA A 179 15.28 12.22 -15.03
C ALA A 179 15.87 11.53 -16.28
N GLU A 180 15.12 11.54 -17.40
CA GLU A 180 15.55 10.91 -18.65
C GLU A 180 16.94 11.39 -19.07
N GLY A 181 17.83 10.43 -19.35
CA GLY A 181 19.23 10.69 -19.67
C GLY A 181 20.15 10.92 -18.47
N HIS A 182 19.61 11.03 -17.27
CA HIS A 182 20.37 11.21 -16.04
C HIS A 182 20.19 10.03 -15.06
N ASP A 183 19.02 9.38 -15.07
CA ASP A 183 18.74 8.22 -14.23
C ASP A 183 19.13 6.93 -14.97
N PRO A 184 20.13 6.18 -14.50
CA PRO A 184 20.56 4.94 -15.15
C PRO A 184 19.52 3.82 -15.16
N GLN A 185 18.51 3.90 -14.30
CA GLN A 185 17.42 2.92 -14.22
C GLN A 185 16.22 3.28 -15.10
N PHE A 186 16.16 4.51 -15.60
CA PHE A 186 14.98 5.04 -16.30
C PHE A 186 14.56 4.19 -17.52
N GLU A 187 15.48 3.75 -18.34
CA GLU A 187 15.16 2.94 -19.53
C GLU A 187 14.65 1.54 -19.16
N GLY A 188 15.21 0.94 -18.13
CA GLY A 188 14.73 -0.33 -17.58
C GLY A 188 13.32 -0.18 -17.01
N PHE A 189 13.09 0.84 -16.23
CA PHE A 189 11.79 1.18 -15.68
C PHE A 189 10.75 1.46 -16.78
N LYS A 190 11.08 2.29 -17.77
CA LYS A 190 10.21 2.58 -18.91
C LYS A 190 9.81 1.32 -19.70
N THR A 191 10.75 0.42 -19.88
CA THR A 191 10.49 -0.87 -20.52
C THR A 191 9.58 -1.76 -19.68
N LEU A 192 9.80 -1.81 -18.37
CA LEU A 192 8.95 -2.52 -17.42
C LEU A 192 7.52 -1.97 -17.44
N MET A 193 7.33 -0.65 -17.41
CA MET A 193 6.00 -0.05 -17.44
C MET A 193 5.26 -0.35 -18.76
N ARG A 194 5.97 -0.39 -19.89
CA ARG A 194 5.39 -0.84 -21.18
C ARG A 194 4.97 -2.30 -21.17
N TYR A 195 5.72 -3.16 -20.48
CA TYR A 195 5.36 -4.57 -20.28
C TYR A 195 4.11 -4.69 -19.40
N THR A 196 4.07 -3.98 -18.31
CA THR A 196 2.99 -4.03 -17.32
C THR A 196 1.65 -3.54 -17.88
N ASN A 197 1.68 -2.62 -18.85
CA ASN A 197 0.48 -2.05 -19.50
C ASN A 197 -0.04 -2.84 -20.70
N LYS A 198 0.50 -4.02 -20.99
CA LYS A 198 0.02 -4.94 -22.04
C LYS A 198 -0.94 -5.97 -21.48
#